data_72b11b30c7379e057029c9636b22414f
#
_entry.id   72b11b30c7379e057029c9636b22414f
#
_cell.length_a   1.000
_cell.length_b   1.000
_cell.length_c   1.000
_cell.angle_alpha   90.00
_cell.angle_beta   90.00
_cell.angle_gamma   90.00
#
_symmetry.space_group_name_H-M   'P 1'
#
loop_
_entity.id
_entity.type
_entity.pdbx_description
1 polymer ?
#
loop_
_entity_poly.entity_id
_entity_poly.type
_entity_poly.pdbx_seq_one_letter_code
_entity_poly.pdbx_strand_id
1 'polypeptide(L)'
;QSNGCDAITKLKKLDMMGEYNFPEGHKNKVEVILDPEKKTLKFIDTGLGMTADEVEKYITQIAFSGATQFLEQYKDKTEGDQIIGHFGLGFYSAFMVADEVTIDTLSYKEGAEPVHWTCDGGTEYTMATGTKETVGTEITLFLNEESTEFANEYRAREIIEKYCSFMPTEIFLSVEGAEQEFETIPEDQVKDDDVVVEHIHEDAKTEEKENEDGTKETIEVSPAKDLVKINKRPVSLSDTHPLWNKRPNECTDEEYKNFYHKVFHDFKDCLLYTSDAADDM
;
A
#
# COMPACT_ATOMS: atom_id res chain seq x y z
N GLN A 1 -1.99 10.08 -0.81
CA GLN A 1 -1.44 8.79 -1.32
C GLN A 1 -0.72 8.94 -2.65
N SER A 2 -1.29 9.62 -3.66
CA SER A 2 -0.61 9.83 -4.95
C SER A 2 0.76 10.48 -4.80
N ASN A 3 0.88 11.51 -3.97
CA ASN A 3 2.17 12.17 -3.72
C ASN A 3 3.22 11.22 -3.12
N GLY A 4 2.80 10.31 -2.21
CA GLY A 4 3.69 9.28 -1.65
C GLY A 4 4.16 8.29 -2.71
N CYS A 5 3.25 7.82 -3.58
CA CYS A 5 3.62 6.95 -4.71
C CYS A 5 4.59 7.64 -5.67
N ASP A 6 4.37 8.93 -5.95
CA ASP A 6 5.27 9.73 -6.79
C ASP A 6 6.65 9.91 -6.13
N ALA A 7 6.70 10.15 -4.81
CA ALA A 7 7.94 10.27 -4.05
C ALA A 7 8.74 8.96 -4.09
N ILE A 8 8.08 7.81 -3.97
CA ILE A 8 8.68 6.48 -4.09
C ILE A 8 9.18 6.23 -5.52
N THR A 9 8.38 6.57 -6.52
CA THR A 9 8.76 6.42 -7.94
C THR A 9 10.00 7.23 -8.26
N LYS A 10 10.09 8.46 -7.76
CA LYS A 10 11.26 9.32 -7.91
C LYS A 10 12.50 8.71 -7.25
N LEU A 11 12.36 8.19 -6.02
CA LEU A 11 13.48 7.58 -5.30
C LEU A 11 13.98 6.31 -6.00
N LYS A 12 13.07 5.46 -6.51
CA LYS A 12 13.43 4.30 -7.36
C LYS A 12 14.24 4.71 -8.59
N LYS A 13 13.87 5.83 -9.24
CA LYS A 13 14.61 6.35 -10.40
C LYS A 13 16.01 6.83 -10.02
N LEU A 14 16.17 7.48 -8.88
CA LEU A 14 17.48 7.88 -8.36
C LEU A 14 18.38 6.67 -8.06
N ASP A 15 17.81 5.60 -7.48
CA ASP A 15 18.52 4.35 -7.26
C ASP A 15 18.98 3.72 -8.59
N MET A 16 18.08 3.61 -9.57
CA MET A 16 18.42 3.10 -10.92
C MET A 16 19.50 3.93 -11.62
N MET A 17 19.63 5.21 -11.33
CA MET A 17 20.66 6.09 -11.88
C MET A 17 21.96 6.05 -11.06
N GLY A 18 21.99 5.35 -9.93
CA GLY A 18 23.14 5.29 -9.02
C GLY A 18 23.36 6.54 -8.17
N GLU A 19 22.34 7.42 -8.07
CA GLU A 19 22.36 8.64 -7.26
C GLU A 19 21.85 8.39 -5.83
N TYR A 20 21.30 7.21 -5.58
CA TYR A 20 20.85 6.71 -4.27
C TYR A 20 21.07 5.20 -4.21
N ASN A 21 21.17 4.64 -3.01
CA ASN A 21 21.19 3.19 -2.81
C ASN A 21 20.22 2.84 -1.67
N PHE A 22 19.24 1.99 -1.95
CA PHE A 22 18.34 1.52 -0.91
C PHE A 22 19.09 0.74 0.17
N PRO A 23 18.74 0.94 1.45
CA PRO A 23 19.21 0.05 2.52
C PRO A 23 18.81 -1.40 2.27
N GLU A 24 19.60 -2.34 2.81
CA GLU A 24 19.25 -3.76 2.75
C GLU A 24 17.88 -4.01 3.38
N GLY A 25 17.03 -4.80 2.72
CA GLY A 25 15.67 -5.12 3.18
C GLY A 25 14.65 -3.98 2.97
N HIS A 26 15.01 -2.87 2.31
CA HIS A 26 14.07 -1.79 2.04
C HIS A 26 12.88 -2.27 1.20
N LYS A 27 11.67 -1.90 1.62
CA LYS A 27 10.43 -2.15 0.87
C LYS A 27 9.76 -0.83 0.52
N ASN A 28 9.49 -0.64 -0.75
CA ASN A 28 8.76 0.53 -1.25
C ASN A 28 7.27 0.35 -1.01
N LYS A 29 6.71 1.13 -0.07
CA LYS A 29 5.30 1.02 0.33
C LYS A 29 4.73 2.35 0.81
N VAL A 30 3.43 2.43 0.79
CA VAL A 30 2.64 3.44 1.51
C VAL A 30 1.85 2.73 2.60
N GLU A 31 1.96 3.20 3.82
CA GLU A 31 1.17 2.70 4.95
C GLU A 31 0.14 3.76 5.34
N VAL A 32 -1.08 3.32 5.53
CA VAL A 32 -2.17 4.14 6.07
C VAL A 32 -2.51 3.58 7.44
N ILE A 33 -2.33 4.39 8.47
CA ILE A 33 -2.61 4.00 9.86
C ILE A 33 -3.76 4.84 10.37
N LEU A 34 -4.79 4.16 10.82
CA LEU A 34 -5.99 4.75 11.38
C LEU A 34 -5.95 4.65 12.90
N ASP A 35 -6.14 5.75 13.60
CA ASP A 35 -6.38 5.78 15.04
C ASP A 35 -7.80 6.31 15.32
N PRO A 36 -8.77 5.40 15.59
CA PRO A 36 -10.15 5.81 15.85
C PRO A 36 -10.32 6.60 17.16
N GLU A 37 -9.46 6.37 18.17
CA GLU A 37 -9.54 7.04 19.45
C GLU A 37 -9.08 8.49 19.33
N LYS A 38 -7.96 8.73 18.66
CA LYS A 38 -7.43 10.08 18.40
C LYS A 38 -8.06 10.75 17.19
N LYS A 39 -8.89 10.03 16.42
CA LYS A 39 -9.47 10.51 15.16
C LYS A 39 -8.40 10.98 14.20
N THR A 40 -7.31 10.23 14.06
CA THR A 40 -6.23 10.55 13.14
C THR A 40 -6.14 9.56 12.01
N LEU A 41 -5.72 10.06 10.86
CA LEU A 41 -5.38 9.27 9.69
C LEU A 41 -3.96 9.63 9.28
N LYS A 42 -3.06 8.66 9.37
CA LYS A 42 -1.64 8.82 9.11
C LYS A 42 -1.26 8.14 7.80
N PHE A 43 -0.51 8.82 6.96
CA PHE A 43 0.04 8.31 5.71
C PHE A 43 1.56 8.32 5.79
N ILE A 44 2.17 7.16 5.63
CA ILE A 44 3.63 6.99 5.68
C ILE A 44 4.08 6.47 4.33
N ASP A 45 4.97 7.19 3.66
CA ASP A 45 5.63 6.73 2.45
C ASP A 45 7.13 6.54 2.67
N THR A 46 7.70 5.60 1.94
CA THR A 46 9.13 5.31 1.89
C THR A 46 9.80 6.00 0.70
N GLY A 47 9.31 7.17 0.32
CA GLY A 47 9.83 7.96 -0.79
C GLY A 47 11.03 8.81 -0.41
N LEU A 48 11.35 9.77 -1.27
CA LEU A 48 12.58 10.58 -1.13
C LEU A 48 12.60 11.55 0.08
N GLY A 49 11.47 11.73 0.77
CA GLY A 49 11.39 12.71 1.86
C GLY A 49 11.63 14.14 1.39
N MET A 50 11.73 15.07 2.33
CA MET A 50 11.94 16.49 2.07
C MET A 50 12.90 17.11 3.08
N THR A 51 13.72 18.06 2.62
CA THR A 51 14.48 18.98 3.48
C THR A 51 13.58 20.12 3.99
N ALA A 52 14.05 20.90 4.96
CA ALA A 52 13.32 22.06 5.47
C ALA A 52 12.97 23.07 4.35
N ASP A 53 13.91 23.36 3.48
CA ASP A 53 13.69 24.27 2.33
C ASP A 53 12.65 23.72 1.35
N GLU A 54 12.64 22.39 1.16
CA GLU A 54 11.65 21.71 0.31
C GLU A 54 10.26 21.71 0.93
N VAL A 55 10.16 21.52 2.25
CA VAL A 55 8.87 21.62 2.97
C VAL A 55 8.33 23.06 2.84
N GLU A 56 9.16 24.07 3.08
CA GLU A 56 8.74 25.46 2.92
C GLU A 56 8.28 25.75 1.48
N LYS A 57 9.02 25.27 0.50
CA LYS A 57 8.77 25.54 -0.91
C LYS A 57 7.54 24.80 -1.45
N TYR A 58 7.38 23.51 -1.14
CA TYR A 58 6.39 22.64 -1.77
C TYR A 58 5.10 22.48 -0.95
N ILE A 59 5.19 22.66 0.35
CA ILE A 59 4.05 22.56 1.25
C ILE A 59 3.45 23.92 1.53
N THR A 60 4.27 24.94 1.75
CA THR A 60 3.80 26.26 2.17
C THR A 60 3.38 27.13 0.98
N GLN A 61 3.96 26.94 -0.20
CA GLN A 61 3.62 27.72 -1.39
C GLN A 61 2.53 27.02 -2.21
N ILE A 62 1.37 27.66 -2.31
CA ILE A 62 0.23 27.15 -3.10
C ILE A 62 0.61 26.99 -4.57
N ALA A 63 0.17 25.86 -5.18
CA ALA A 63 0.35 25.55 -6.59
C ALA A 63 1.80 25.28 -7.06
N PHE A 64 2.76 25.19 -6.16
CA PHE A 64 4.11 24.77 -6.52
C PHE A 64 4.28 23.25 -6.36
N SER A 65 4.70 22.57 -7.42
CA SER A 65 4.91 21.11 -7.39
C SER A 65 6.36 20.73 -7.67
N GLY A 66 6.94 19.94 -6.75
CA GLY A 66 8.25 19.33 -6.97
C GLY A 66 8.30 18.35 -8.15
N ALA A 67 7.14 17.89 -8.64
CA ALA A 67 7.06 17.03 -9.82
C ALA A 67 7.60 17.72 -11.07
N THR A 68 7.17 18.96 -11.33
CA THR A 68 7.63 19.74 -12.49
C THR A 68 9.13 19.95 -12.47
N GLN A 69 9.69 20.34 -11.31
CA GLN A 69 11.11 20.56 -11.18
C GLN A 69 11.93 19.28 -11.34
N PHE A 70 11.42 18.15 -10.83
CA PHE A 70 12.06 16.85 -11.01
C PHE A 70 12.07 16.43 -12.49
N LEU A 71 10.97 16.63 -13.20
CA LEU A 71 10.88 16.31 -14.63
C LEU A 71 11.82 17.18 -15.47
N GLU A 72 11.95 18.48 -15.16
CA GLU A 72 12.90 19.36 -15.84
C GLU A 72 14.35 18.92 -15.64
N GLN A 73 14.72 18.51 -14.43
CA GLN A 73 16.07 18.06 -14.09
C GLN A 73 16.43 16.73 -14.75
N TYR A 74 15.47 15.84 -14.90
CA TYR A 74 15.67 14.46 -15.38
C TYR A 74 14.99 14.16 -16.71
N LYS A 75 14.61 15.17 -17.47
CA LYS A 75 13.84 15.06 -18.73
C LYS A 75 14.39 14.05 -19.74
N ASP A 76 15.72 13.96 -19.82
CA ASP A 76 16.39 13.05 -20.75
C ASP A 76 16.57 11.63 -20.20
N LYS A 77 16.26 11.40 -18.92
CA LYS A 77 16.51 10.15 -18.20
C LYS A 77 15.24 9.43 -17.75
N THR A 78 14.07 10.07 -17.83
CA THR A 78 12.82 9.53 -17.27
C THR A 78 11.64 9.67 -18.23
N GLU A 79 10.75 8.69 -18.22
CA GLU A 79 9.43 8.81 -18.83
C GLU A 79 8.52 9.61 -17.89
N GLY A 80 8.06 10.78 -18.35
CA GLY A 80 7.27 11.73 -17.55
C GLY A 80 5.90 11.22 -17.10
N ASP A 81 5.34 10.25 -17.84
CA ASP A 81 3.99 9.72 -17.63
C ASP A 81 3.82 8.90 -16.32
N GLN A 82 4.93 8.58 -15.63
CA GLN A 82 4.89 7.83 -14.39
C GLN A 82 4.64 8.68 -13.13
N ILE A 83 4.54 10.01 -13.25
CA ILE A 83 4.33 10.92 -12.14
C ILE A 83 2.88 11.44 -12.18
N ILE A 84 2.12 11.21 -11.11
CA ILE A 84 0.70 11.52 -11.00
C ILE A 84 0.46 12.97 -10.59
N GLY A 85 1.30 13.52 -9.70
CA GLY A 85 1.13 14.85 -9.10
C GLY A 85 1.69 15.99 -9.95
N HIS A 86 0.89 16.55 -10.84
CA HIS A 86 1.32 17.66 -11.72
C HIS A 86 0.91 19.07 -11.24
N PHE A 87 -0.11 19.17 -10.37
CA PHE A 87 -0.76 20.47 -10.09
C PHE A 87 -0.32 21.14 -8.78
N GLY A 88 0.40 20.46 -7.88
CA GLY A 88 0.86 21.00 -6.59
C GLY A 88 -0.25 21.25 -5.55
N LEU A 89 -1.51 20.98 -5.88
CA LEU A 89 -2.68 21.29 -5.02
C LEU A 89 -3.13 20.13 -4.15
N GLY A 90 -2.65 18.90 -4.41
CA GLY A 90 -3.15 17.69 -3.78
C GLY A 90 -2.99 17.67 -2.25
N PHE A 91 -1.93 18.28 -1.72
CA PHE A 91 -1.70 18.37 -0.28
C PHE A 91 -2.77 19.21 0.43
N TYR A 92 -3.18 20.33 -0.17
CA TYR A 92 -4.15 21.25 0.47
C TYR A 92 -5.54 20.65 0.64
N SER A 93 -5.87 19.58 -0.11
CA SER A 93 -7.13 18.85 0.10
C SER A 93 -7.19 18.19 1.48
N ALA A 94 -6.07 18.02 2.18
CA ALA A 94 -6.03 17.51 3.56
C ALA A 94 -6.83 18.40 4.52
N PHE A 95 -6.78 19.73 4.34
CA PHE A 95 -7.51 20.69 5.19
C PHE A 95 -9.03 20.71 4.94
N MET A 96 -9.51 20.00 3.92
CA MET A 96 -10.97 19.80 3.78
C MET A 96 -11.52 18.80 4.79
N VAL A 97 -10.65 17.91 5.31
CA VAL A 97 -11.05 16.80 6.19
C VAL A 97 -10.38 16.84 7.57
N ALA A 98 -9.41 17.72 7.76
CA ALA A 98 -8.63 17.82 8.99
C ALA A 98 -8.59 19.25 9.53
N ASP A 99 -8.67 19.39 10.86
CA ASP A 99 -8.48 20.65 11.57
C ASP A 99 -6.99 20.97 11.75
N GLU A 100 -6.14 19.94 11.76
CA GLU A 100 -4.69 20.07 11.86
C GLU A 100 -4.01 19.02 10.99
N VAL A 101 -2.88 19.38 10.40
CA VAL A 101 -2.03 18.49 9.62
C VAL A 101 -0.60 18.61 10.11
N THR A 102 0.04 17.48 10.38
CA THR A 102 1.47 17.42 10.68
C THR A 102 2.22 16.64 9.61
N ILE A 103 3.46 17.02 9.36
CA ILE A 103 4.39 16.34 8.47
C ILE A 103 5.68 16.06 9.23
N ASP A 104 6.09 14.81 9.29
CA ASP A 104 7.39 14.37 9.74
C ASP A 104 8.13 13.76 8.55
N THR A 105 9.27 14.33 8.17
CA THR A 105 9.97 13.92 6.95
C THR A 105 11.49 13.94 7.12
N LEU A 106 12.15 13.00 6.44
CA LEU A 106 13.60 12.94 6.32
C LEU A 106 13.98 12.73 4.85
N SER A 107 14.75 13.66 4.30
CA SER A 107 15.19 13.60 2.91
C SER A 107 16.27 12.52 2.70
N TYR A 108 16.26 11.89 1.51
CA TYR A 108 17.31 10.97 1.05
C TYR A 108 18.69 11.62 0.89
N LYS A 109 18.74 12.94 0.86
CA LYS A 109 19.99 13.70 0.65
C LYS A 109 20.95 13.51 1.82
N GLU A 110 22.22 13.28 1.52
CA GLU A 110 23.25 13.09 2.53
C GLU A 110 23.36 14.31 3.46
N GLY A 111 23.38 14.05 4.77
CA GLY A 111 23.44 15.10 5.79
C GLY A 111 22.13 15.87 6.01
N ALA A 112 21.01 15.45 5.41
CA ALA A 112 19.72 16.06 5.68
C ALA A 112 19.29 15.84 7.14
N GLU A 113 18.70 16.86 7.75
CA GLU A 113 18.11 16.78 9.08
C GLU A 113 16.59 16.47 8.96
N PRO A 114 16.03 15.70 9.90
CA PRO A 114 14.59 15.44 9.93
C PRO A 114 13.83 16.74 10.23
N VAL A 115 12.67 16.88 9.62
CA VAL A 115 11.81 18.06 9.73
C VAL A 115 10.46 17.68 10.27
N HIS A 116 9.97 18.45 11.24
CA HIS A 116 8.59 18.43 11.72
C HIS A 116 7.92 19.74 11.32
N TRP A 117 6.76 19.62 10.67
CA TRP A 117 5.93 20.76 10.24
C TRP A 117 4.49 20.56 10.70
N THR A 118 3.84 21.64 11.16
CA THR A 118 2.45 21.61 11.62
C THR A 118 1.69 22.84 11.15
N CYS A 119 0.44 22.66 10.73
CA CYS A 119 -0.50 23.72 10.37
C CYS A 119 -1.93 23.33 10.73
N ASP A 120 -2.70 24.28 11.26
CA ASP A 120 -4.12 24.14 11.61
C ASP A 120 -5.08 24.60 10.49
N GLY A 121 -4.58 24.74 9.27
CA GLY A 121 -5.36 25.24 8.12
C GLY A 121 -5.46 26.75 8.05
N GLY A 122 -4.89 27.47 9.01
CA GLY A 122 -4.77 28.92 9.00
C GLY A 122 -3.65 29.45 8.10
N THR A 123 -3.24 30.67 8.33
CA THR A 123 -2.17 31.36 7.58
C THR A 123 -0.78 31.11 8.18
N GLU A 124 -0.72 30.52 9.37
CA GLU A 124 0.50 30.27 10.12
C GLU A 124 0.81 28.78 10.17
N TYR A 125 2.09 28.46 10.14
CA TYR A 125 2.60 27.10 10.34
C TYR A 125 3.78 27.15 11.30
N THR A 126 4.11 26.02 11.90
CA THR A 126 5.33 25.85 12.68
C THR A 126 6.22 24.84 11.99
N MET A 127 7.53 25.07 12.03
CA MET A 127 8.53 24.13 11.52
C MET A 127 9.68 24.01 12.52
N ALA A 128 10.09 22.79 12.83
CA ALA A 128 11.15 22.48 13.78
C ALA A 128 11.94 21.26 13.30
N THR A 129 13.07 20.97 13.95
CA THR A 129 13.76 19.68 13.76
C THR A 129 12.86 18.55 14.20
N GLY A 130 12.70 17.55 13.32
CA GLY A 130 11.91 16.36 13.58
C GLY A 130 12.70 15.25 14.27
N THR A 131 12.05 14.10 14.44
CA THR A 131 12.64 12.91 15.07
C THR A 131 12.66 11.69 14.14
N LYS A 132 12.27 11.85 12.88
CA LYS A 132 12.22 10.76 11.91
C LYS A 132 13.63 10.24 11.60
N GLU A 133 13.85 8.94 11.75
CA GLU A 133 15.15 8.30 11.58
C GLU A 133 15.32 7.65 10.19
N THR A 134 14.22 7.39 9.49
CA THR A 134 14.23 6.74 8.18
C THR A 134 13.81 7.71 7.08
N VAL A 135 14.42 7.58 5.90
CA VAL A 135 14.06 8.36 4.71
C VAL A 135 12.59 8.13 4.35
N GLY A 136 11.87 9.19 4.01
CA GLY A 136 10.46 9.17 3.65
C GLY A 136 9.66 10.27 4.34
N THR A 137 8.34 10.22 4.17
CA THR A 137 7.43 11.23 4.74
C THR A 137 6.27 10.56 5.48
N GLU A 138 5.92 11.13 6.61
CA GLU A 138 4.75 10.80 7.41
C GLU A 138 3.86 12.03 7.48
N ILE A 139 2.58 11.90 7.07
CA ILE A 139 1.58 12.95 7.14
C ILE A 139 0.46 12.48 8.06
N THR A 140 0.21 13.20 9.14
CA THR A 140 -0.89 12.90 10.05
C THR A 140 -1.98 13.95 9.90
N LEU A 141 -3.20 13.49 9.63
CA LEU A 141 -4.42 14.29 9.57
C LEU A 141 -5.19 14.13 10.87
N PHE A 142 -5.41 15.21 11.60
CA PHE A 142 -6.34 15.25 12.73
C PHE A 142 -7.71 15.60 12.18
N LEU A 143 -8.57 14.59 12.05
CA LEU A 143 -9.85 14.71 11.35
C LEU A 143 -10.80 15.68 12.06
N ASN A 144 -11.44 16.55 11.28
CA ASN A 144 -12.50 17.43 11.79
C ASN A 144 -13.78 16.64 12.09
N GLU A 145 -14.74 17.25 12.77
CA GLU A 145 -15.97 16.58 13.20
C GLU A 145 -16.80 16.04 12.03
N GLU A 146 -16.83 16.74 10.90
CA GLU A 146 -17.59 16.35 9.70
C GLU A 146 -16.96 15.16 8.99
N SER A 147 -15.67 14.92 9.19
CA SER A 147 -14.88 13.89 8.51
C SER A 147 -14.56 12.68 9.39
N THR A 148 -15.18 12.56 10.55
CA THR A 148 -14.97 11.43 11.48
C THR A 148 -15.36 10.06 10.89
N GLU A 149 -16.15 10.02 9.81
CA GLU A 149 -16.44 8.80 9.07
C GLU A 149 -15.17 8.13 8.53
N PHE A 150 -14.12 8.90 8.22
CA PHE A 150 -12.84 8.36 7.75
C PHE A 150 -11.99 7.75 8.86
N ALA A 151 -12.35 7.94 10.13
CA ALA A 151 -11.78 7.22 11.28
C ALA A 151 -12.34 5.79 11.43
N ASN A 152 -13.11 5.30 10.47
CA ASN A 152 -13.64 3.95 10.41
C ASN A 152 -12.84 3.12 9.40
N GLU A 153 -12.34 1.95 9.82
CA GLU A 153 -11.51 1.08 8.97
C GLU A 153 -12.22 0.67 7.68
N TYR A 154 -13.49 0.28 7.78
CA TYR A 154 -14.26 -0.17 6.62
C TYR A 154 -14.39 0.97 5.58
N ARG A 155 -14.68 2.18 6.05
CA ARG A 155 -14.80 3.34 5.17
C ARG A 155 -13.46 3.75 4.55
N ALA A 156 -12.38 3.75 5.33
CA ALA A 156 -11.05 4.03 4.83
C ALA A 156 -10.62 3.00 3.78
N ARG A 157 -10.87 1.72 4.03
CA ARG A 157 -10.60 0.62 3.09
C ARG A 157 -11.36 0.78 1.78
N GLU A 158 -12.68 1.02 1.85
CA GLU A 158 -13.53 1.25 0.67
C GLU A 158 -12.98 2.37 -0.24
N ILE A 159 -12.56 3.48 0.37
CA ILE A 159 -12.00 4.62 -0.38
C ILE A 159 -10.65 4.28 -1.00
N ILE A 160 -9.76 3.61 -0.25
CA ILE A 160 -8.46 3.21 -0.78
C ILE A 160 -8.65 2.23 -1.94
N GLU A 161 -9.49 1.22 -1.78
CA GLU A 161 -9.79 0.25 -2.84
C GLU A 161 -10.42 0.92 -4.07
N LYS A 162 -11.32 1.88 -3.87
CA LYS A 162 -11.98 2.57 -4.98
C LYS A 162 -11.04 3.46 -5.81
N TYR A 163 -10.11 4.17 -5.15
CA TYR A 163 -9.32 5.20 -5.83
C TYR A 163 -7.84 4.84 -5.99
N CYS A 164 -7.36 3.81 -5.28
CA CYS A 164 -5.94 3.46 -5.24
C CYS A 164 -5.65 2.00 -5.61
N SER A 165 -6.66 1.24 -6.10
CA SER A 165 -6.51 -0.18 -6.44
C SER A 165 -5.39 -0.49 -7.43
N PHE A 166 -5.01 0.46 -8.27
CA PHE A 166 -4.02 0.25 -9.33
C PHE A 166 -2.84 1.22 -9.23
N MET A 167 -2.54 1.66 -8.01
CA MET A 167 -1.33 2.46 -7.78
C MET A 167 -0.07 1.61 -7.97
N PRO A 168 1.03 2.20 -8.49
CA PRO A 168 2.27 1.47 -8.80
C PRO A 168 3.08 1.08 -7.57
N THR A 169 2.57 1.33 -6.38
CA THR A 169 3.20 1.05 -5.08
C THR A 169 2.21 0.34 -4.19
N GLU A 170 2.68 -0.63 -3.42
CA GLU A 170 1.86 -1.33 -2.43
C GLU A 170 1.33 -0.36 -1.37
N ILE A 171 0.05 -0.49 -1.04
CA ILE A 171 -0.65 0.34 -0.05
C ILE A 171 -1.25 -0.58 1.00
N PHE A 172 -0.87 -0.36 2.25
CA PHE A 172 -1.36 -1.14 3.39
C PHE A 172 -2.21 -0.26 4.30
N LEU A 173 -3.27 -0.84 4.86
CA LEU A 173 -4.11 -0.19 5.87
C LEU A 173 -4.01 -0.98 7.17
N SER A 174 -3.78 -0.28 8.26
CA SER A 174 -3.81 -0.83 9.62
C SER A 174 -4.55 0.10 10.57
N VAL A 175 -4.98 -0.45 11.70
CA VAL A 175 -5.65 0.30 12.77
C VAL A 175 -4.76 0.28 14.01
N GLU A 176 -4.49 1.46 14.55
CA GLU A 176 -3.69 1.61 15.77
C GLU A 176 -4.39 0.92 16.95
N GLY A 177 -3.64 0.13 17.71
CA GLY A 177 -4.17 -0.62 18.84
C GLY A 177 -5.08 -1.80 18.50
N ALA A 178 -5.21 -2.18 17.22
CA ALA A 178 -5.93 -3.39 16.84
C ALA A 178 -5.26 -4.64 17.42
N GLU A 179 -6.07 -5.64 17.79
CA GLU A 179 -5.56 -6.92 18.23
C GLU A 179 -4.78 -7.60 17.11
N GLN A 180 -3.64 -8.21 17.46
CA GLN A 180 -2.83 -8.93 16.49
C GLN A 180 -3.60 -10.14 15.97
N GLU A 181 -3.85 -10.18 14.69
CA GLU A 181 -4.43 -11.34 14.01
C GLU A 181 -3.33 -12.35 13.64
N PHE A 182 -3.72 -13.62 13.58
CA PHE A 182 -2.82 -14.72 13.25
C PHE A 182 -3.37 -15.50 12.06
N GLU A 183 -2.47 -16.12 11.31
CA GLU A 183 -2.80 -17.09 10.27
C GLU A 183 -1.94 -18.35 10.43
N THR A 184 -2.49 -19.50 10.01
CA THR A 184 -1.76 -20.77 10.04
C THR A 184 -1.45 -21.18 8.61
N ILE A 185 -0.17 -21.40 8.34
CA ILE A 185 0.34 -21.76 7.01
C ILE A 185 1.19 -23.04 7.10
N PRO A 186 1.39 -23.76 5.99
CA PRO A 186 2.39 -24.82 5.91
C PRO A 186 3.80 -24.30 6.21
N GLU A 187 4.61 -25.08 6.90
CA GLU A 187 5.98 -24.69 7.30
C GLU A 187 6.87 -24.31 6.11
N ASP A 188 6.68 -24.96 4.97
CA ASP A 188 7.39 -24.68 3.71
C ASP A 188 7.02 -23.34 3.05
N GLN A 189 5.97 -22.68 3.53
CA GLN A 189 5.49 -21.37 3.04
C GLN A 189 5.90 -20.19 3.93
N VAL A 190 6.66 -20.47 5.01
CA VAL A 190 7.19 -19.42 5.90
C VAL A 190 8.25 -18.61 5.14
N LYS A 191 8.15 -17.29 5.22
CA LYS A 191 9.09 -16.32 4.63
C LYS A 191 10.02 -15.75 5.70
N ASP A 192 11.15 -15.20 5.27
CA ASP A 192 12.16 -14.64 6.17
C ASP A 192 11.65 -13.46 7.03
N ASP A 193 10.60 -12.78 6.57
CA ASP A 193 9.97 -11.64 7.23
C ASP A 193 8.74 -12.02 8.08
N ASP A 194 8.35 -13.29 8.13
CA ASP A 194 7.24 -13.76 8.95
C ASP A 194 7.64 -13.84 10.43
N VAL A 195 6.74 -13.37 11.29
CA VAL A 195 6.88 -13.53 12.74
C VAL A 195 6.19 -14.82 13.15
N VAL A 196 7.01 -15.84 13.39
CA VAL A 196 6.53 -17.16 13.84
C VAL A 196 6.13 -17.09 15.31
N VAL A 197 4.90 -17.52 15.62
CA VAL A 197 4.34 -17.55 16.98
C VAL A 197 4.36 -18.97 17.54
N GLU A 198 4.00 -19.97 16.73
CA GLU A 198 3.86 -21.35 17.19
C GLU A 198 4.07 -22.34 16.04
N HIS A 199 4.73 -23.47 16.30
CA HIS A 199 4.78 -24.62 15.39
C HIS A 199 3.71 -25.63 15.78
N ILE A 200 2.93 -26.09 14.82
CA ILE A 200 1.79 -27.00 14.99
C ILE A 200 2.05 -28.25 14.18
N HIS A 201 2.11 -29.39 14.85
CA HIS A 201 2.18 -30.68 14.16
C HIS A 201 0.81 -31.35 14.18
N GLU A 202 0.25 -31.63 13.02
CA GLU A 202 -0.97 -32.43 12.87
C GLU A 202 -0.61 -33.85 12.45
N ASP A 203 -0.93 -34.82 13.27
CA ASP A 203 -0.75 -36.24 12.95
C ASP A 203 -1.64 -36.66 11.75
N ALA A 204 -1.19 -37.67 11.02
CA ALA A 204 -1.98 -38.26 9.96
C ALA A 204 -3.32 -38.80 10.48
N LYS A 205 -4.41 -38.42 9.80
CA LYS A 205 -5.75 -38.94 10.11
C LYS A 205 -5.96 -40.22 9.34
N THR A 206 -6.26 -41.29 10.07
CA THR A 206 -6.61 -42.61 9.52
C THR A 206 -8.04 -42.97 9.85
N GLU A 207 -8.78 -43.54 8.91
CA GLU A 207 -10.11 -44.13 9.12
C GLU A 207 -10.08 -45.62 8.85
N GLU A 208 -10.75 -46.40 9.72
CA GLU A 208 -10.98 -47.83 9.47
C GLU A 208 -12.16 -47.99 8.50
N LYS A 209 -11.92 -48.58 7.36
CA LYS A 209 -12.94 -48.98 6.41
C LYS A 209 -13.12 -50.49 6.46
N GLU A 210 -14.33 -50.94 6.70
CA GLU A 210 -14.70 -52.37 6.66
C GLU A 210 -15.02 -52.75 5.19
N ASN A 211 -14.30 -53.70 4.68
CA ASN A 211 -14.50 -54.23 3.33
C ASN A 211 -15.69 -55.25 3.35
N GLU A 212 -16.25 -55.55 2.18
CA GLU A 212 -17.36 -56.47 2.04
C GLU A 212 -17.08 -57.89 2.53
N ASP A 213 -15.82 -58.26 2.70
CA ASP A 213 -15.36 -59.54 3.23
C ASP A 213 -15.14 -59.55 4.75
N GLY A 214 -15.50 -58.44 5.47
CA GLY A 214 -15.36 -58.32 6.92
C GLY A 214 -13.93 -57.97 7.40
N THR A 215 -12.99 -57.69 6.49
CA THR A 215 -11.65 -57.22 6.85
C THR A 215 -11.66 -55.72 7.05
N LYS A 216 -10.98 -55.25 8.12
CA LYS A 216 -10.78 -53.82 8.37
C LYS A 216 -9.47 -53.38 7.75
N GLU A 217 -9.54 -52.36 6.93
CA GLU A 217 -8.39 -51.70 6.35
C GLU A 217 -8.29 -50.29 6.86
N THR A 218 -7.12 -49.91 7.38
CA THR A 218 -6.86 -48.54 7.81
C THR A 218 -6.44 -47.71 6.61
N ILE A 219 -7.27 -46.77 6.22
CA ILE A 219 -6.98 -45.86 5.12
C ILE A 219 -6.52 -44.53 5.68
N GLU A 220 -5.39 -44.04 5.21
CA GLU A 220 -4.91 -42.69 5.52
C GLU A 220 -5.76 -41.68 4.75
N VAL A 221 -6.55 -40.88 5.50
CA VAL A 221 -7.47 -39.86 4.95
C VAL A 221 -6.76 -38.53 4.76
N SER A 222 -5.78 -38.22 5.62
CA SER A 222 -4.98 -37.01 5.53
C SER A 222 -3.56 -37.31 6.03
N PRO A 223 -2.52 -36.97 5.27
CA PRO A 223 -1.14 -37.09 5.73
C PRO A 223 -0.85 -36.15 6.89
N ALA A 224 0.18 -36.51 7.67
CA ALA A 224 0.71 -35.61 8.69
C ALA A 224 1.16 -34.30 8.04
N LYS A 225 0.92 -33.16 8.73
CA LYS A 225 1.27 -31.83 8.24
C LYS A 225 1.96 -31.04 9.34
N ASP A 226 3.06 -30.39 8.94
CA ASP A 226 3.73 -29.41 9.77
C ASP A 226 3.23 -28.01 9.36
N LEU A 227 2.57 -27.34 10.30
CA LEU A 227 1.98 -26.03 10.16
C LEU A 227 2.66 -25.05 11.10
N VAL A 228 2.65 -23.80 10.72
CA VAL A 228 3.20 -22.71 11.52
C VAL A 228 2.15 -21.62 11.67
N LYS A 229 1.92 -21.19 12.92
CA LYS A 229 1.12 -20.02 13.21
C LYS A 229 2.01 -18.80 13.16
N ILE A 230 1.70 -17.87 12.29
CA ILE A 230 2.42 -16.62 12.10
C ILE A 230 1.50 -15.43 12.39
N ASN A 231 2.10 -14.27 12.63
CA ASN A 231 1.33 -13.02 12.54
C ASN A 231 0.74 -12.90 11.13
N LYS A 232 -0.55 -12.59 11.06
CA LYS A 232 -1.23 -12.43 9.76
C LYS A 232 -0.48 -11.41 8.89
N ARG A 233 -0.15 -11.83 7.69
CA ARG A 233 0.57 -10.97 6.74
C ARG A 233 -0.30 -9.78 6.32
N PRO A 234 0.25 -8.57 6.26
CA PRO A 234 -0.49 -7.43 5.73
C PRO A 234 -0.80 -7.67 4.24
N VAL A 235 -2.02 -7.36 3.84
CA VAL A 235 -2.48 -7.49 2.45
C VAL A 235 -2.48 -6.12 1.80
N SER A 236 -1.81 -5.98 0.65
CA SER A 236 -1.83 -4.76 -0.13
C SER A 236 -3.23 -4.52 -0.72
N LEU A 237 -3.73 -3.30 -0.58
CA LEU A 237 -4.99 -2.85 -1.17
C LEU A 237 -4.83 -2.38 -2.63
N SER A 238 -3.58 -2.24 -3.09
CA SER A 238 -3.25 -1.89 -4.48
C SER A 238 -2.69 -3.10 -5.23
N ASP A 239 -3.01 -3.16 -6.50
CA ASP A 239 -2.46 -4.12 -7.46
C ASP A 239 -1.39 -3.40 -8.29
N THR A 240 -0.13 -3.71 -8.00
CA THR A 240 1.02 -3.09 -8.68
C THR A 240 1.28 -3.68 -10.07
N HIS A 241 0.61 -4.78 -10.42
CA HIS A 241 0.72 -5.47 -11.70
C HIS A 241 -0.66 -5.66 -12.35
N PRO A 242 -1.38 -4.58 -12.65
CA PRO A 242 -2.72 -4.68 -13.20
C PRO A 242 -2.74 -5.39 -14.55
N LEU A 243 -3.88 -5.95 -14.90
CA LEU A 243 -4.05 -6.82 -16.06
C LEU A 243 -3.60 -6.17 -17.38
N TRP A 244 -3.81 -4.85 -17.55
CA TRP A 244 -3.39 -4.12 -18.75
C TRP A 244 -1.87 -4.02 -18.95
N ASN A 245 -1.07 -4.34 -17.93
CA ASN A 245 0.39 -4.42 -18.06
C ASN A 245 0.86 -5.77 -18.61
N LYS A 246 -0.03 -6.78 -18.68
CA LYS A 246 0.24 -8.07 -19.26
C LYS A 246 -0.12 -8.06 -20.76
N ARG A 247 0.54 -8.93 -21.53
CA ARG A 247 0.14 -9.14 -22.92
C ARG A 247 -1.16 -9.96 -22.95
N PRO A 248 -2.10 -9.68 -23.89
CA PRO A 248 -3.39 -10.38 -23.94
C PRO A 248 -3.27 -11.91 -24.00
N ASN A 249 -2.24 -12.44 -24.65
CA ASN A 249 -1.98 -13.87 -24.77
C ASN A 249 -1.39 -14.50 -23.49
N GLU A 250 -1.03 -13.71 -22.49
CA GLU A 250 -0.53 -14.14 -21.19
C GLU A 250 -1.63 -14.08 -20.11
N CYS A 251 -2.81 -13.56 -20.48
CA CYS A 251 -3.95 -13.43 -19.57
C CYS A 251 -4.91 -14.60 -19.73
N THR A 252 -5.42 -15.11 -18.61
CA THR A 252 -6.46 -16.14 -18.60
C THR A 252 -7.86 -15.53 -18.51
N ASP A 253 -8.88 -16.27 -18.93
CA ASP A 253 -10.29 -15.85 -18.82
C ASP A 253 -10.68 -15.58 -17.35
N GLU A 254 -10.11 -16.33 -16.42
CA GLU A 254 -10.32 -16.15 -14.98
C GLU A 254 -9.72 -14.83 -14.48
N GLU A 255 -8.52 -14.44 -14.95
CA GLU A 255 -7.92 -13.15 -14.63
C GLU A 255 -8.74 -11.99 -15.18
N TYR A 256 -9.30 -12.10 -16.40
CA TYR A 256 -10.23 -11.10 -16.96
C TYR A 256 -11.51 -10.98 -16.13
N LYS A 257 -12.11 -12.09 -15.71
CA LYS A 257 -13.30 -12.09 -14.85
C LYS A 257 -13.02 -11.45 -13.49
N ASN A 258 -11.93 -11.84 -12.85
CA ASN A 258 -11.53 -11.28 -11.56
C ASN A 258 -11.25 -9.78 -11.65
N PHE A 259 -10.58 -9.34 -12.71
CA PHE A 259 -10.35 -7.92 -12.96
C PHE A 259 -11.67 -7.17 -13.17
N TYR A 260 -12.60 -7.71 -13.97
CA TYR A 260 -13.91 -7.11 -14.20
C TYR A 260 -14.71 -6.97 -12.90
N HIS A 261 -14.78 -8.04 -12.10
CA HIS A 261 -15.44 -8.02 -10.80
C HIS A 261 -14.85 -6.98 -9.84
N LYS A 262 -13.52 -6.87 -9.84
CA LYS A 262 -12.80 -5.90 -8.99
C LYS A 262 -13.07 -4.44 -9.39
N VAL A 263 -13.16 -4.17 -10.69
CA VAL A 263 -13.32 -2.79 -11.20
C VAL A 263 -14.78 -2.34 -11.18
N PHE A 264 -15.69 -3.21 -11.59
CA PHE A 264 -17.10 -2.85 -11.81
C PHE A 264 -18.02 -3.29 -10.67
N HIS A 265 -17.53 -4.12 -9.73
CA HIS A 265 -18.32 -4.71 -8.65
C HIS A 265 -19.60 -5.41 -9.16
N ASP A 266 -19.57 -5.88 -10.41
CA ASP A 266 -20.64 -6.63 -11.06
C ASP A 266 -20.23 -8.10 -11.17
N PHE A 267 -21.00 -8.97 -10.52
CA PHE A 267 -20.79 -10.42 -10.46
C PHE A 267 -21.65 -11.19 -11.46
N LYS A 268 -22.25 -10.51 -12.43
CA LYS A 268 -23.04 -11.15 -13.47
C LYS A 268 -22.15 -11.62 -14.61
N ASP A 269 -22.17 -12.91 -14.89
CA ASP A 269 -21.38 -13.55 -15.97
C ASP A 269 -21.77 -13.09 -17.38
N CYS A 270 -22.85 -12.33 -17.54
CA CYS A 270 -23.51 -12.04 -18.83
C CYS A 270 -22.72 -11.09 -19.74
N LEU A 271 -21.81 -10.26 -19.24
CA LEU A 271 -21.13 -9.23 -20.04
C LEU A 271 -19.84 -9.70 -20.70
N LEU A 272 -19.27 -10.81 -20.26
CA LEU A 272 -18.02 -11.34 -20.85
C LEU A 272 -18.26 -12.11 -22.16
N TYR A 273 -19.48 -12.50 -22.47
CA TYR A 273 -19.85 -13.21 -23.71
C TYR A 273 -20.23 -12.30 -24.88
N THR A 274 -20.35 -10.98 -24.67
CA THR A 274 -20.72 -10.05 -25.75
C THR A 274 -19.56 -9.58 -26.62
N SER A 275 -18.32 -9.86 -26.21
CA SER A 275 -17.14 -9.54 -27.05
C SER A 275 -16.86 -10.58 -28.14
N ASP A 276 -17.37 -11.81 -27.99
CA ASP A 276 -17.16 -12.89 -28.96
C ASP A 276 -18.09 -12.78 -30.21
N ALA A 277 -19.13 -11.94 -30.12
CA ALA A 277 -20.07 -11.72 -31.23
C ALA A 277 -19.57 -10.70 -32.29
N ALA A 278 -18.42 -10.05 -32.07
CA ALA A 278 -17.88 -9.06 -33.00
C ALA A 278 -16.89 -9.65 -34.02
N ASP A 279 -16.40 -10.87 -33.78
CA ASP A 279 -15.41 -11.54 -34.67
C ASP A 279 -16.06 -12.43 -35.76
N ASP A 280 -17.39 -12.56 -35.76
CA ASP A 280 -18.14 -13.37 -36.75
C ASP A 280 -18.81 -12.55 -37.87
N MET A 281 -18.32 -11.32 -38.19
CA MET A 281 -18.78 -10.58 -39.37
C MET A 281 -17.64 -10.21 -40.29
#